data_ff52dd16518f1617a2e3e0816d152d77
#
_entry.id   ff52dd16518f1617a2e3e0816d152d77
#
_cell.length_a   1.000
_cell.length_b   1.000
_cell.length_c   1.000
_cell.angle_alpha   90.00
_cell.angle_beta   90.00
_cell.angle_gamma   90.00
#
_symmetry.space_group_name_H-M   'P 1'
#
loop_
_entity.id
_entity.type
_entity.pdbx_description
1 polymer ?
#
loop_
_entity_poly.entity_id
_entity_poly.type
_entity_poly.pdbx_seq_one_letter_code
_entity_poly.pdbx_strand_id
1 'polypeptide(L)'
;EYALYIEGKAGVWTLNPDTIFRQDFLNDLGIKVDLAQIFYRAPNYQHPGAHVDLGQTGELYGAGLNWTVDPDDANMTWYNMPDFEGSNTKRSETDQNMEWPLEQLTEMERLCIGQTPTLVRTDVPHTVEMGNNERWLISARFAEHWSWSDYTETLKDRIVQ
;
A
#
# COMPACT_ATOMS: atom_id res chain seq x y z
N GLU A 1 -1.51 16.61 4.76
CA GLU A 1 -0.16 16.96 5.25
C GLU A 1 0.89 16.33 4.33
N TYR A 2 2.01 17.02 4.11
CA TYR A 2 3.09 16.55 3.25
C TYR A 2 3.98 15.56 4.01
N ALA A 3 4.23 14.38 3.47
CA ALA A 3 5.07 13.36 4.09
C ALA A 3 6.43 13.21 3.39
N LEU A 4 6.44 13.08 2.05
CA LEU A 4 7.65 12.89 1.27
C LEU A 4 7.49 13.47 -0.13
N TYR A 5 8.53 14.11 -0.66
CA TYR A 5 8.60 14.53 -2.05
C TYR A 5 10.03 14.36 -2.60
N ILE A 6 10.14 13.67 -3.72
CA ILE A 6 11.36 13.56 -4.51
C ILE A 6 11.07 14.24 -5.84
N GLU A 7 11.63 15.42 -6.06
CA GLU A 7 11.32 16.30 -7.19
C GLU A 7 11.30 15.56 -8.53
N GLY A 8 10.17 15.66 -9.24
CA GLY A 8 9.97 15.03 -10.54
C GLY A 8 9.94 13.49 -10.54
N LYS A 9 9.96 12.82 -9.39
CA LYS A 9 10.00 11.36 -9.29
C LYS A 9 8.91 10.74 -8.45
N ALA A 10 8.76 11.19 -7.22
CA ALA A 10 7.81 10.61 -6.29
C ALA A 10 7.30 11.64 -5.27
N GLY A 11 6.08 11.43 -4.79
CA GLY A 11 5.50 12.21 -3.70
C GLY A 11 4.53 11.38 -2.88
N VAL A 12 4.45 11.67 -1.59
CA VAL A 12 3.48 11.09 -0.65
C VAL A 12 2.88 12.21 0.18
N TRP A 13 1.57 12.27 0.24
CA TRP A 13 0.82 13.25 1.05
C TRP A 13 -0.13 12.51 1.96
N THR A 14 -0.02 12.76 3.26
CA THR A 14 -0.98 12.26 4.24
C THR A 14 -2.25 13.09 4.19
N LEU A 15 -3.37 12.42 4.17
CA LEU A 15 -4.71 12.97 4.12
C LEU A 15 -5.42 12.73 5.45
N ASN A 16 -6.42 13.55 5.76
CA ASN A 16 -7.33 13.25 6.87
C ASN A 16 -8.36 12.21 6.40
N PRO A 17 -8.38 10.98 6.96
CA PRO A 17 -9.33 9.93 6.56
C PRO A 17 -10.79 10.38 6.62
N ASP A 18 -11.16 11.19 7.61
CA ASP A 18 -12.54 11.68 7.81
C ASP A 18 -13.04 12.60 6.68
N THR A 19 -12.12 13.16 5.89
CA THR A 19 -12.50 14.00 4.73
C THR A 19 -12.61 13.22 3.42
N ILE A 20 -12.12 11.98 3.38
CA ILE A 20 -12.04 11.16 2.16
C ILE A 20 -13.06 10.03 2.20
N PHE A 21 -13.24 9.42 3.36
CA PHE A 21 -14.13 8.29 3.54
C PHE A 21 -15.43 8.74 4.20
N ARG A 22 -16.53 8.18 3.73
CA ARG A 22 -17.81 8.30 4.42
C ARG A 22 -17.77 7.44 5.68
N GLN A 23 -17.94 8.05 6.84
CA GLN A 23 -17.88 7.36 8.14
C GLN A 23 -18.98 6.30 8.28
N ASP A 24 -20.17 6.54 7.74
CA ASP A 24 -21.25 5.57 7.70
C ASP A 24 -20.83 4.28 6.95
N PHE A 25 -20.15 4.42 5.81
CA PHE A 25 -19.66 3.28 5.06
C PHE A 25 -18.58 2.48 5.83
N LEU A 26 -17.63 3.16 6.46
CA LEU A 26 -16.62 2.50 7.28
C LEU A 26 -17.22 1.79 8.51
N ASN A 27 -18.17 2.42 9.17
CA ASN A 27 -18.89 1.81 10.29
C ASN A 27 -19.66 0.55 9.87
N ASP A 28 -20.28 0.56 8.69
CA ASP A 28 -20.97 -0.61 8.12
C ASP A 28 -20.01 -1.77 7.81
N LEU A 29 -18.75 -1.46 7.50
CA LEU A 29 -17.70 -2.47 7.29
C LEU A 29 -17.10 -2.98 8.61
N GLY A 30 -17.35 -2.30 9.73
CA GLY A 30 -16.74 -2.61 11.03
C GLY A 30 -15.23 -2.39 11.09
N ILE A 31 -14.70 -1.52 10.21
CA ILE A 31 -13.28 -1.17 10.13
C ILE A 31 -13.09 0.35 10.25
N LYS A 32 -11.91 0.74 10.72
CA LYS A 32 -11.50 2.14 10.84
C LYS A 32 -10.25 2.39 10.00
N VAL A 33 -10.26 3.48 9.24
CA VAL A 33 -9.06 3.94 8.53
C VAL A 33 -8.19 4.75 9.50
N ASP A 34 -6.97 4.31 9.68
CA ASP A 34 -5.96 4.95 10.52
C ASP A 34 -5.10 5.95 9.73
N LEU A 35 -4.70 5.55 8.54
CA LEU A 35 -3.83 6.32 7.65
C LEU A 35 -4.42 6.36 6.25
N ALA A 36 -4.50 7.54 5.66
CA ALA A 36 -4.83 7.73 4.26
C ALA A 36 -3.75 8.56 3.57
N GLN A 37 -3.30 8.14 2.40
CA GLN A 37 -2.23 8.79 1.66
C GLN A 37 -2.55 8.86 0.17
N ILE A 38 -2.04 9.91 -0.48
CA ILE A 38 -1.91 9.96 -1.94
C ILE A 38 -0.45 9.75 -2.28
N PHE A 39 -0.20 8.83 -3.19
CA PHE A 39 1.10 8.57 -3.77
C PHE A 39 1.14 9.08 -5.21
N TYR A 40 2.17 9.84 -5.53
CA TYR A 40 2.57 10.13 -6.90
C TYR A 40 3.83 9.35 -7.26
N ARG A 41 3.88 8.83 -8.46
CA ARG A 41 5.08 8.24 -9.07
C ARG A 41 5.20 8.71 -10.51
N ALA A 42 6.39 9.17 -10.87
CA ALA A 42 6.70 9.54 -12.25
C ALA A 42 6.82 8.29 -13.14
N PRO A 43 6.66 8.44 -14.46
CA PRO A 43 6.88 7.35 -15.40
C PRO A 43 8.25 6.68 -15.21
N ASN A 44 8.28 5.37 -15.33
CA ASN A 44 9.52 4.56 -15.19
C ASN A 44 10.26 4.70 -13.84
N TYR A 45 9.62 5.31 -12.83
CA TYR A 45 10.21 5.33 -11.49
C TYR A 45 10.27 3.91 -10.92
N GLN A 46 11.45 3.49 -10.50
CA GLN A 46 11.66 2.19 -9.88
C GLN A 46 11.91 2.35 -8.39
N HIS A 47 11.16 1.63 -7.59
CA HIS A 47 11.47 1.49 -6.18
C HIS A 47 12.69 0.57 -6.02
N PRO A 48 13.65 0.90 -5.12
CA PRO A 48 14.90 0.14 -5.01
C PRO A 48 14.73 -1.28 -4.43
N GLY A 49 13.60 -1.56 -3.77
CA GLY A 49 13.34 -2.86 -3.14
C GLY A 49 11.85 -3.15 -2.98
N ALA A 50 11.54 -4.37 -2.57
CA ALA A 50 10.22 -4.71 -2.04
C ALA A 50 10.18 -4.41 -0.53
N HIS A 51 9.00 -4.07 -0.03
CA HIS A 51 8.82 -3.70 1.37
C HIS A 51 7.53 -4.29 1.95
N VAL A 52 7.45 -4.32 3.27
CA VAL A 52 6.20 -4.49 4.01
C VAL A 52 5.86 -3.17 4.71
N ASP A 53 4.57 -2.89 4.83
CA ASP A 53 4.11 -1.67 5.50
C ASP A 53 4.11 -1.87 7.02
N LEU A 54 4.74 -0.95 7.74
CA LEU A 54 4.78 -0.95 9.20
C LEU A 54 4.02 0.26 9.76
N GLY A 55 3.30 0.04 10.84
CA GLY A 55 2.76 1.10 11.68
C GLY A 55 3.86 1.85 12.45
N GLN A 56 3.47 2.91 13.13
CA GLN A 56 4.41 3.80 13.85
C GLN A 56 5.20 3.09 14.95
N THR A 57 4.63 2.05 15.55
CA THR A 57 5.25 1.25 16.61
C THR A 57 5.89 -0.05 16.10
N GLY A 58 5.91 -0.23 14.77
CA GLY A 58 6.57 -1.36 14.09
C GLY A 58 5.67 -2.58 13.86
N GLU A 59 4.37 -2.47 14.15
CA GLU A 59 3.37 -3.48 13.83
C GLU A 59 3.14 -3.57 12.32
N LEU A 60 2.86 -4.77 11.81
CA LEU A 60 2.54 -4.98 10.40
C LEU A 60 1.11 -4.54 10.09
N TYR A 61 0.93 -3.84 8.98
CA TYR A 61 -0.38 -3.74 8.35
C TYR A 61 -0.63 -4.98 7.50
N GLY A 62 -1.63 -5.79 7.88
CA GLY A 62 -1.99 -7.02 7.14
C GLY A 62 -2.62 -6.73 5.78
N ALA A 63 -3.30 -5.61 5.66
CA ALA A 63 -3.93 -5.17 4.42
C ALA A 63 -4.02 -3.65 4.29
N GLY A 64 -4.21 -3.19 3.07
CA GLY A 64 -4.58 -1.83 2.73
C GLY A 64 -5.63 -1.79 1.64
N LEU A 65 -6.28 -0.65 1.48
CA LEU A 65 -7.21 -0.39 0.38
C LEU A 65 -6.56 0.59 -0.58
N ASN A 66 -6.32 0.14 -1.81
CA ASN A 66 -5.62 0.90 -2.83
C ASN A 66 -6.48 1.06 -4.09
N TRP A 67 -6.42 2.23 -4.73
CA TRP A 67 -6.97 2.45 -6.08
C TRP A 67 -6.27 3.62 -6.77
N THR A 68 -6.19 3.57 -8.09
CA THR A 68 -5.62 4.65 -8.88
C THR A 68 -6.66 5.71 -9.20
N VAL A 69 -6.23 6.97 -9.30
CA VAL A 69 -7.11 8.08 -9.70
C VAL A 69 -7.39 8.01 -11.19
N ASP A 70 -6.37 7.74 -11.99
CA ASP A 70 -6.44 7.57 -13.44
C ASP A 70 -6.05 6.14 -13.84
N PRO A 71 -6.47 5.66 -15.03
CA PRO A 71 -5.98 4.40 -15.57
C PRO A 71 -4.46 4.42 -15.67
N ASP A 72 -3.82 3.39 -15.15
CA ASP A 72 -2.38 3.24 -15.20
C ASP A 72 -1.94 1.90 -15.80
N ASP A 73 -0.65 1.77 -16.09
CA ASP A 73 -0.01 0.56 -16.58
C ASP A 73 1.02 0.00 -15.58
N ALA A 74 0.98 0.48 -14.33
CA ALA A 74 1.83 0.00 -13.26
C ALA A 74 1.30 -1.31 -12.67
N ASN A 75 2.22 -2.18 -12.28
CA ASN A 75 1.90 -3.43 -11.59
C ASN A 75 2.35 -3.38 -10.14
N MET A 76 1.52 -3.89 -9.26
CA MET A 76 1.92 -4.26 -7.91
C MET A 76 2.36 -5.72 -7.93
N THR A 77 3.55 -6.00 -7.38
CA THR A 77 4.16 -7.33 -7.40
C THR A 77 4.42 -7.75 -5.96
N TRP A 78 4.01 -8.97 -5.63
CA TRP A 78 4.21 -9.60 -4.32
C TRP A 78 5.26 -10.70 -4.40
N TYR A 79 6.00 -10.86 -3.32
CA TYR A 79 7.11 -11.81 -3.21
C TYR A 79 6.93 -12.74 -2.01
N ASN A 80 7.51 -13.94 -2.10
CA ASN A 80 7.60 -14.83 -0.95
C ASN A 80 8.38 -14.15 0.19
N MET A 81 7.95 -14.40 1.44
CA MET A 81 8.70 -13.94 2.60
C MET A 81 10.09 -14.57 2.57
N PRO A 82 11.16 -13.75 2.58
CA PRO A 82 12.53 -14.27 2.54
C PRO A 82 12.97 -14.82 3.91
N ASP A 83 13.98 -15.71 3.90
CA ASP A 83 14.56 -16.32 5.10
C ASP A 83 15.59 -15.40 5.81
N PHE A 84 15.74 -14.15 5.37
CA PHE A 84 16.67 -13.17 5.93
C PHE A 84 15.94 -11.87 6.28
N GLU A 85 16.47 -11.14 7.26
CA GLU A 85 15.92 -9.87 7.69
C GLU A 85 16.08 -8.77 6.62
N GLY A 86 15.02 -7.99 6.45
CA GLY A 86 15.06 -6.77 5.67
C GLY A 86 15.70 -5.60 6.44
N SER A 87 15.92 -4.51 5.75
CA SER A 87 16.41 -3.26 6.34
C SER A 87 15.26 -2.37 6.76
N ASN A 88 15.24 -1.92 8.00
CA ASN A 88 14.24 -0.97 8.46
C ASN A 88 14.49 0.42 7.84
N THR A 89 13.50 0.93 7.15
CA THR A 89 13.54 2.25 6.49
C THR A 89 12.42 3.12 7.04
N LYS A 90 12.78 4.26 7.61
CA LYS A 90 11.82 5.29 8.03
C LYS A 90 11.78 6.40 6.98
N ARG A 91 10.68 6.50 6.23
CA ARG A 91 10.50 7.53 5.19
C ARG A 91 9.89 8.82 5.74
N SER A 92 9.03 8.70 6.75
CA SER A 92 8.36 9.81 7.41
C SER A 92 7.99 9.41 8.84
N GLU A 93 7.32 10.30 9.58
CA GLU A 93 6.79 9.93 10.91
C GLU A 93 5.67 8.89 10.85
N THR A 94 4.99 8.80 9.72
CA THR A 94 3.84 7.92 9.50
C THR A 94 4.10 6.80 8.49
N ASP A 95 5.29 6.74 7.91
CA ASP A 95 5.64 5.78 6.84
C ASP A 95 6.95 5.07 7.20
N GLN A 96 6.82 3.89 7.78
CA GLN A 96 7.92 2.99 8.12
C GLN A 96 7.77 1.69 7.32
N ASN A 97 8.87 1.18 6.83
CA ASN A 97 8.91 -0.04 6.04
C ASN A 97 10.08 -0.93 6.46
N MET A 98 9.91 -2.23 6.28
CA MET A 98 10.99 -3.19 6.20
C MET A 98 11.24 -3.50 4.72
N GLU A 99 12.46 -3.34 4.23
CA GLU A 99 12.80 -3.45 2.80
C GLU A 99 13.78 -4.59 2.51
N TRP A 100 13.62 -5.21 1.34
CA TRP A 100 14.50 -6.26 0.81
C TRP A 100 14.91 -5.95 -0.63
N PRO A 101 16.16 -6.25 -1.03
CA PRO A 101 16.60 -6.15 -2.41
C PRO A 101 15.82 -7.10 -3.33
N LEU A 102 15.34 -6.59 -4.47
CA LEU A 102 14.51 -7.38 -5.39
C LEU A 102 15.19 -8.63 -5.93
N GLU A 103 16.51 -8.56 -6.18
CA GLU A 103 17.29 -9.67 -6.73
C GLU A 103 17.38 -10.89 -5.80
N GLN A 104 16.96 -10.75 -4.55
CA GLN A 104 17.00 -11.82 -3.54
C GLN A 104 15.61 -12.41 -3.25
N LEU A 105 14.59 -11.94 -3.96
CA LEU A 105 13.21 -12.33 -3.73
C LEU A 105 12.66 -13.20 -4.87
N THR A 106 11.67 -14.02 -4.54
CA THR A 106 10.93 -14.82 -5.52
C THR A 106 9.54 -14.24 -5.69
N GLU A 107 9.21 -13.81 -6.91
CA GLU A 107 7.89 -13.31 -7.27
C GLU A 107 6.81 -14.38 -7.04
N MET A 108 5.71 -13.98 -6.38
CA MET A 108 4.53 -14.81 -6.17
C MET A 108 3.40 -14.44 -7.14
N GLU A 109 3.13 -13.15 -7.25
CA GLU A 109 1.99 -12.64 -7.99
C GLU A 109 2.25 -11.21 -8.45
N ARG A 110 1.59 -10.83 -9.55
CA ARG A 110 1.66 -9.50 -10.15
C ARG A 110 0.30 -9.10 -10.68
N LEU A 111 -0.20 -7.95 -10.24
CA LEU A 111 -1.50 -7.41 -10.67
C LEU A 111 -1.43 -5.90 -10.90
N CYS A 112 -2.17 -5.42 -11.91
CA CYS A 112 -2.45 -4.00 -12.05
C CYS A 112 -3.57 -3.61 -11.08
N ILE A 113 -3.29 -2.66 -10.19
CA ILE A 113 -4.30 -2.07 -9.31
C ILE A 113 -4.97 -0.94 -10.06
N GLY A 114 -6.22 -1.16 -10.44
CA GLY A 114 -6.99 -0.19 -11.22
C GLY A 114 -7.69 0.88 -10.39
N GLN A 115 -8.68 1.52 -10.99
CA GLN A 115 -9.47 2.60 -10.38
C GLN A 115 -10.53 2.11 -9.38
N THR A 116 -10.78 0.80 -9.30
CA THR A 116 -11.67 0.21 -8.29
C THR A 116 -10.92 0.03 -6.98
N PRO A 117 -11.47 0.46 -5.84
CA PRO A 117 -10.86 0.19 -4.54
C PRO A 117 -10.58 -1.30 -4.36
N THR A 118 -9.32 -1.64 -4.20
CA THR A 118 -8.84 -3.02 -4.14
C THR A 118 -8.18 -3.27 -2.80
N LEU A 119 -8.63 -4.32 -2.11
CA LEU A 119 -7.96 -4.79 -0.90
C LEU A 119 -6.64 -5.45 -1.31
N VAL A 120 -5.54 -4.95 -0.81
CA VAL A 120 -4.18 -5.43 -1.12
C VAL A 120 -3.50 -5.93 0.13
N ARG A 121 -2.76 -7.01 0.00
CA ARG A 121 -1.96 -7.56 1.09
C ARG A 121 -0.68 -6.74 1.26
N THR A 122 -0.36 -6.35 2.50
CA THR A 122 0.78 -5.47 2.81
C THR A 122 1.75 -6.02 3.87
N ASP A 123 1.43 -7.18 4.45
CA ASP A 123 2.27 -7.91 5.42
C ASP A 123 3.30 -8.86 4.78
N VAL A 124 3.33 -8.93 3.46
CA VAL A 124 4.36 -9.64 2.69
C VAL A 124 5.12 -8.66 1.80
N PRO A 125 6.38 -8.95 1.43
CA PRO A 125 7.17 -8.07 0.58
C PRO A 125 6.45 -7.78 -0.74
N HIS A 126 6.30 -6.50 -1.06
CA HIS A 126 5.67 -6.05 -2.29
C HIS A 126 6.35 -4.79 -2.83
N THR A 127 6.20 -4.55 -4.11
CA THR A 127 6.67 -3.33 -4.77
C THR A 127 5.70 -2.91 -5.88
N VAL A 128 5.90 -1.71 -6.41
CA VAL A 128 5.17 -1.21 -7.58
C VAL A 128 6.17 -0.96 -8.69
N GLU A 129 5.97 -1.65 -9.80
CA GLU A 129 6.71 -1.44 -11.04
C GLU A 129 5.94 -0.47 -11.92
N MET A 130 6.53 0.70 -12.15
CA MET A 130 5.92 1.74 -12.97
C MET A 130 6.03 1.39 -14.46
N GLY A 131 4.93 1.67 -15.17
CA GLY A 131 4.91 1.68 -16.63
C GLY A 131 5.37 3.02 -17.20
N ASN A 132 4.85 3.34 -18.40
CA ASN A 132 5.22 4.54 -19.15
C ASN A 132 4.46 5.80 -18.71
N ASN A 133 3.42 5.64 -17.88
CA ASN A 133 2.56 6.73 -17.42
C ASN A 133 2.90 7.13 -15.99
N GLU A 134 2.57 8.36 -15.63
CA GLU A 134 2.56 8.75 -14.22
C GLU A 134 1.44 8.04 -13.48
N ARG A 135 1.60 7.87 -12.18
CA ARG A 135 0.63 7.19 -11.33
C ARG A 135 0.26 8.02 -10.12
N TRP A 136 -1.03 8.19 -9.94
CA TRP A 136 -1.63 8.74 -8.74
C TRP A 136 -2.43 7.64 -8.05
N LEU A 137 -2.06 7.29 -6.83
CA LEU A 137 -2.69 6.24 -6.05
C LEU A 137 -3.23 6.81 -4.76
N ILE A 138 -4.47 6.47 -4.41
CA ILE A 138 -4.99 6.63 -3.05
C ILE A 138 -4.79 5.31 -2.33
N SER A 139 -4.26 5.39 -1.12
CA SER A 139 -3.96 4.25 -0.27
C SER A 139 -4.45 4.50 1.15
N ALA A 140 -5.15 3.53 1.72
CA ALA A 140 -5.61 3.57 3.10
C ALA A 140 -5.10 2.36 3.89
N ARG A 141 -4.79 2.58 5.17
CA ARG A 141 -4.43 1.55 6.14
C ARG A 141 -5.44 1.55 7.27
N PHE A 142 -5.67 0.37 7.83
CA PHE A 142 -6.69 0.15 8.84
C PHE A 142 -6.08 0.13 10.23
N ALA A 143 -6.84 0.61 11.22
CA ALA A 143 -6.39 0.70 12.61
C ALA A 143 -6.35 -0.65 13.33
N GLU A 144 -7.08 -1.65 12.83
CA GLU A 144 -7.28 -2.93 13.51
C GLU A 144 -6.05 -3.82 13.49
N HIS A 145 -5.09 -3.61 12.60
CA HIS A 145 -3.87 -4.44 12.44
C HIS A 145 -4.16 -5.95 12.37
N TRP A 146 -5.28 -6.31 11.76
CA TRP A 146 -5.66 -7.71 11.53
C TRP A 146 -4.73 -8.38 10.51
N SER A 147 -4.68 -9.69 10.55
CA SER A 147 -4.03 -10.46 9.50
C SER A 147 -4.76 -10.35 8.15
N TRP A 148 -4.08 -10.67 7.07
CA TRP A 148 -4.72 -10.76 5.75
C TRP A 148 -5.95 -11.66 5.75
N SER A 149 -5.88 -12.81 6.43
CA SER A 149 -7.01 -13.75 6.53
C SER A 149 -8.21 -13.16 7.27
N ASP A 150 -7.99 -12.37 8.32
CA ASP A 150 -9.07 -11.74 9.07
C ASP A 150 -9.78 -10.68 8.22
N TYR A 151 -9.03 -9.86 7.47
CA TYR A 151 -9.62 -8.89 6.54
C TYR A 151 -10.43 -9.56 5.43
N THR A 152 -9.89 -10.59 4.80
CA THR A 152 -10.57 -11.29 3.71
C THR A 152 -11.84 -11.99 4.18
N GLU A 153 -11.83 -12.59 5.37
CA GLU A 153 -13.03 -13.21 5.97
C GLU A 153 -14.08 -12.16 6.34
N THR A 154 -13.68 -11.05 6.97
CA THR A 154 -14.60 -9.97 7.38
C THR A 154 -15.25 -9.29 6.18
N LEU A 155 -14.50 -9.10 5.10
CA LEU A 155 -14.94 -8.37 3.91
C LEU A 155 -15.43 -9.27 2.77
N LYS A 156 -15.47 -10.59 2.94
CA LYS A 156 -15.78 -11.56 1.86
C LYS A 156 -17.06 -11.26 1.09
N ASP A 157 -18.11 -10.79 1.77
CA ASP A 157 -19.39 -10.47 1.16
C ASP A 157 -19.42 -9.09 0.48
N ARG A 158 -18.33 -8.32 0.57
CA ARG A 158 -18.14 -6.99 -0.01
C ARG A 158 -17.10 -6.97 -1.12
N ILE A 159 -16.32 -8.05 -1.24
CA ILE A 159 -15.28 -8.18 -2.29
C ILE A 159 -15.95 -8.76 -3.54
N VAL A 160 -15.88 -8.02 -4.64
CA VAL A 160 -16.23 -8.52 -5.97
C VAL A 160 -14.97 -9.16 -6.55
N GLN A 161 -15.06 -10.45 -6.87
CA GLN A 161 -13.96 -11.20 -7.52
C GLN A 161 -13.99 -11.02 -9.03
#